data_77b1af150405affd6c63b97d78e47e43
#
_entry.id   77b1af150405affd6c63b97d78e47e43
#
_cell.length_a   1.000
_cell.length_b   1.000
_cell.length_c   1.000
_cell.angle_alpha   90.00
_cell.angle_beta   90.00
_cell.angle_gamma   90.00
#
_symmetry.space_group_name_H-M   'P 1'
#
loop_
_entity.id
_entity.type
_entity.pdbx_description
1 polymer ?
#
loop_
_entity_poly.entity_id
_entity_poly.type
_entity_poly.pdbx_seq_one_letter_code
_entity_poly.pdbx_strand_id
1 'polypeptide(L)'
;MTDRDRFGELEESGYGASEGQELLLHDYEALYLVYVRKLTLEDKAGKPVTFEKLAELAQKRAGDAWTKFVIYRDLRSRGYIVREGFGFGTDLRVYERGDYPKKPAKYVVFALDEGIEKGMGDLQKSVKEMAKMGKEAIIAVIERRGEVIYYKVSRARF
;
A
#
# COMPACT_ATOMS: atom_id res chain seq x y z
N MET A 1 -22.10 -12.95 13.20
CA MET A 1 -21.59 -11.96 12.24
C MET A 1 -21.46 -12.61 10.89
N THR A 2 -22.22 -12.12 9.89
CA THR A 2 -22.14 -12.62 8.53
C THR A 2 -20.87 -12.10 7.85
N ASP A 3 -20.43 -12.79 6.81
CA ASP A 3 -19.25 -12.34 6.03
C ASP A 3 -19.44 -10.92 5.48
N ARG A 4 -20.68 -10.54 5.17
CA ARG A 4 -21.02 -9.19 4.71
C ARG A 4 -20.71 -8.10 5.74
N ASP A 5 -20.97 -8.36 7.03
CA ASP A 5 -20.72 -7.39 8.09
C ASP A 5 -19.20 -7.17 8.25
N ARG A 6 -18.42 -8.24 8.14
CA ARG A 6 -16.96 -8.17 8.16
C ARG A 6 -16.40 -7.43 6.95
N PHE A 7 -16.96 -7.65 5.78
CA PHE A 7 -16.55 -6.94 4.57
C PHE A 7 -16.83 -5.44 4.67
N GLY A 8 -17.99 -5.07 5.22
CA GLY A 8 -18.32 -3.68 5.48
C GLY A 8 -17.35 -3.01 6.43
N GLU A 9 -16.99 -3.66 7.53
CA GLU A 9 -16.02 -3.15 8.49
C GLU A 9 -14.64 -2.96 7.86
N LEU A 10 -14.19 -3.92 7.08
CA LEU A 10 -12.90 -3.84 6.39
C LEU A 10 -12.89 -2.70 5.37
N GLU A 11 -13.94 -2.57 4.59
CA GLU A 11 -14.05 -1.50 3.59
C GLU A 11 -14.09 -0.12 4.23
N GLU A 12 -14.84 0.06 5.31
CA GLU A 12 -14.88 1.31 6.09
C GLU A 12 -13.52 1.66 6.68
N SER A 13 -12.74 0.66 7.03
CA SER A 13 -11.37 0.83 7.53
C SER A 13 -10.33 1.01 6.41
N GLY A 14 -10.79 1.12 5.16
CA GLY A 14 -9.91 1.38 4.03
C GLY A 14 -9.22 0.15 3.45
N TYR A 15 -9.78 -1.04 3.63
CA TYR A 15 -9.25 -2.28 3.03
C TYR A 15 -10.14 -2.75 1.89
N GLY A 16 -9.53 -2.99 0.74
CA GLY A 16 -10.20 -3.60 -0.38
C GLY A 16 -11.24 -2.74 -1.07
N ALA A 17 -11.92 -3.34 -2.01
CA ALA A 17 -13.03 -2.73 -2.73
C ALA A 17 -14.11 -3.78 -2.96
N SER A 18 -15.37 -3.42 -2.69
CA SER A 18 -16.50 -4.30 -2.95
C SER A 18 -16.75 -4.44 -4.43
N GLU A 19 -16.91 -5.68 -4.86
CA GLU A 19 -17.29 -6.02 -6.23
C GLU A 19 -18.37 -7.10 -6.16
N GLY A 20 -19.64 -6.71 -6.36
CA GLY A 20 -20.78 -7.57 -6.15
C GLY A 20 -20.88 -7.99 -4.68
N GLN A 21 -20.81 -9.30 -4.42
CA GLN A 21 -20.85 -9.86 -3.07
C GLN A 21 -19.46 -10.15 -2.51
N GLU A 22 -18.43 -9.78 -3.24
CA GLU A 22 -17.04 -10.06 -2.87
C GLU A 22 -16.33 -8.78 -2.47
N LEU A 23 -15.36 -8.91 -1.58
CA LEU A 23 -14.40 -7.87 -1.26
C LEU A 23 -13.06 -8.25 -1.87
N LEU A 24 -12.58 -7.45 -2.81
CA LEU A 24 -11.28 -7.67 -3.45
C LEU A 24 -10.20 -6.94 -2.68
N LEU A 25 -9.18 -7.67 -2.31
CA LEU A 25 -8.00 -7.16 -1.61
C LEU A 25 -6.79 -7.20 -2.53
N HIS A 26 -5.98 -6.15 -2.47
CA HIS A 26 -4.63 -6.22 -3.05
C HIS A 26 -3.76 -7.17 -2.22
N ASP A 27 -2.73 -7.71 -2.83
CA ASP A 27 -1.85 -8.67 -2.16
C ASP A 27 -1.27 -8.12 -0.85
N TYR A 28 -0.81 -6.88 -0.84
CA TYR A 28 -0.25 -6.27 0.36
C TYR A 28 -1.30 -6.03 1.45
N GLU A 29 -2.56 -5.78 1.08
CA GLU A 29 -3.67 -5.68 2.04
C GLU A 29 -3.96 -7.03 2.69
N ALA A 30 -4.04 -8.08 1.87
CA ALA A 30 -4.26 -9.44 2.37
C ALA A 30 -3.10 -9.90 3.28
N LEU A 31 -1.86 -9.65 2.87
CA LEU A 31 -0.67 -9.94 3.68
C LEU A 31 -0.73 -9.25 5.04
N TYR A 32 -1.10 -7.97 5.06
CA TYR A 32 -1.21 -7.21 6.31
C TYR A 32 -2.29 -7.77 7.22
N LEU A 33 -3.47 -8.06 6.69
CA LEU A 33 -4.59 -8.59 7.48
C LEU A 33 -4.27 -9.97 8.06
N VAL A 34 -3.56 -10.81 7.31
CA VAL A 34 -3.07 -12.09 7.83
C VAL A 34 -1.99 -11.86 8.90
N TYR A 35 -1.08 -10.93 8.66
CA TYR A 35 -0.01 -10.59 9.59
C TYR A 35 -0.54 -10.13 10.95
N VAL A 36 -1.56 -9.28 10.96
CA VAL A 36 -2.20 -8.78 12.20
C VAL A 36 -3.29 -9.72 12.73
N ARG A 37 -3.44 -10.89 12.14
CA ARG A 37 -4.39 -11.94 12.55
C ARG A 37 -5.87 -11.54 12.48
N LYS A 38 -6.21 -10.65 11.55
CA LYS A 38 -7.60 -10.27 11.26
C LYS A 38 -8.23 -11.11 10.15
N LEU A 39 -7.42 -11.87 9.43
CA LEU A 39 -7.85 -12.67 8.29
C LEU A 39 -7.13 -14.00 8.31
N THR A 40 -7.86 -15.07 8.03
CA THR A 40 -7.30 -16.38 7.71
C THR A 40 -7.66 -16.70 6.27
N LEU A 41 -6.77 -17.36 5.55
CA LEU A 41 -6.95 -17.67 4.14
C LEU A 41 -7.04 -19.17 3.91
N GLU A 42 -7.92 -19.53 2.99
CA GLU A 42 -8.05 -20.88 2.47
C GLU A 42 -8.00 -20.83 0.94
N ASP A 43 -7.47 -21.88 0.33
CA ASP A 43 -7.55 -22.05 -1.12
C ASP A 43 -8.95 -22.59 -1.53
N LYS A 44 -9.16 -22.77 -2.83
CA LYS A 44 -10.43 -23.30 -3.35
C LYS A 44 -10.77 -24.70 -2.83
N ALA A 45 -9.76 -25.46 -2.41
CA ALA A 45 -9.93 -26.79 -1.85
C ALA A 45 -10.12 -26.78 -0.32
N GLY A 46 -10.18 -25.61 0.31
CA GLY A 46 -10.33 -25.46 1.75
C GLY A 46 -9.05 -25.62 2.55
N LYS A 47 -7.88 -25.71 1.89
CA LYS A 47 -6.61 -25.80 2.59
C LYS A 47 -6.16 -24.44 3.11
N PRO A 48 -5.68 -24.37 4.36
CA PRO A 48 -5.13 -23.12 4.88
C PRO A 48 -3.95 -22.60 4.04
N VAL A 49 -3.96 -21.31 3.78
CA VAL A 49 -2.84 -20.62 3.12
C VAL A 49 -2.10 -19.81 4.16
N THR A 50 -0.82 -20.11 4.35
CA THR A 50 0.03 -19.40 5.31
C THR A 50 0.45 -18.04 4.80
N PHE A 51 0.88 -17.17 5.71
CA PHE A 51 1.47 -15.88 5.35
C PHE A 51 2.65 -16.04 4.38
N GLU A 52 3.54 -16.98 4.66
CA GLU A 52 4.72 -17.24 3.83
C GLU A 52 4.34 -17.68 2.42
N LYS A 53 3.31 -18.52 2.30
CA LYS A 53 2.81 -18.98 1.00
C LYS A 53 2.17 -17.84 0.22
N LEU A 54 1.38 -17.02 0.89
CA LEU A 54 0.78 -15.84 0.27
C LEU A 54 1.86 -14.86 -0.20
N ALA A 55 2.88 -14.60 0.61
CA ALA A 55 4.00 -13.72 0.25
C ALA A 55 4.75 -14.23 -0.98
N GLU A 56 5.00 -15.53 -1.05
CA GLU A 56 5.62 -16.16 -2.21
C GLU A 56 4.80 -15.98 -3.48
N LEU A 57 3.49 -16.24 -3.40
CA LEU A 57 2.57 -16.07 -4.52
C LEU A 57 2.47 -14.62 -4.97
N ALA A 58 2.40 -13.69 -4.03
CA ALA A 58 2.35 -12.26 -4.31
C ALA A 58 3.62 -11.78 -5.03
N GLN A 59 4.79 -12.21 -4.58
CA GLN A 59 6.06 -11.84 -5.17
C GLN A 59 6.22 -12.39 -6.60
N LYS A 60 5.63 -13.55 -6.88
CA LYS A 60 5.60 -14.12 -8.24
C LYS A 60 4.70 -13.31 -9.18
N ARG A 61 3.59 -12.76 -8.66
CA ARG A 61 2.65 -11.96 -9.46
C ARG A 61 3.17 -10.55 -9.73
N ALA A 62 3.85 -9.96 -8.76
CA ALA A 62 4.40 -8.61 -8.87
C ALA A 62 5.71 -8.53 -8.09
N GLY A 63 6.80 -8.21 -8.78
CA GLY A 63 8.14 -8.19 -8.19
C GLY A 63 8.32 -7.19 -7.03
N ASP A 64 7.43 -6.21 -6.91
CA ASP A 64 7.44 -5.20 -5.85
C ASP A 64 6.48 -5.50 -4.69
N ALA A 65 5.83 -6.66 -4.68
CA ALA A 65 4.79 -6.99 -3.70
C ALA A 65 5.30 -6.93 -2.26
N TRP A 66 6.46 -7.48 -1.98
CA TRP A 66 7.05 -7.46 -0.64
C TRP A 66 7.42 -6.05 -0.20
N THR A 67 8.01 -5.26 -1.09
CA THR A 67 8.35 -3.86 -0.84
C THR A 67 7.10 -3.05 -0.47
N LYS A 68 6.03 -3.19 -1.25
CA LYS A 68 4.74 -2.56 -0.95
C LYS A 68 4.20 -2.99 0.41
N PHE A 69 4.26 -4.27 0.72
CA PHE A 69 3.80 -4.80 1.99
C PHE A 69 4.56 -4.19 3.18
N VAL A 70 5.87 -4.11 3.11
CA VAL A 70 6.69 -3.56 4.19
C VAL A 70 6.32 -2.09 4.48
N ILE A 71 6.18 -1.30 3.44
CA ILE A 71 5.78 0.11 3.56
C ILE A 71 4.33 0.23 4.05
N TYR A 72 3.44 -0.56 3.49
CA TYR A 72 2.03 -0.60 3.88
C TYR A 72 1.88 -0.93 5.36
N ARG A 73 2.57 -1.96 5.83
CA ARG A 73 2.57 -2.36 7.23
C ARG A 73 3.06 -1.24 8.15
N ASP A 74 4.16 -0.59 7.79
CA ASP A 74 4.72 0.49 8.59
C ASP A 74 3.73 1.65 8.72
N LEU A 75 3.16 2.09 7.59
CA LEU A 75 2.20 3.20 7.58
C LEU A 75 0.91 2.87 8.33
N ARG A 76 0.36 1.67 8.13
CA ARG A 76 -0.83 1.22 8.87
C ARG A 76 -0.57 1.14 10.37
N SER A 77 0.59 0.65 10.77
CA SER A 77 0.96 0.57 12.19
C SER A 77 1.03 1.94 12.86
N ARG A 78 1.28 2.99 12.08
CA ARG A 78 1.28 4.38 12.55
C ARG A 78 -0.11 5.03 12.53
N GLY A 79 -1.14 4.30 12.10
CA GLY A 79 -2.52 4.77 12.08
C GLY A 79 -2.97 5.46 10.80
N TYR A 80 -2.17 5.42 9.75
CA TYR A 80 -2.57 5.97 8.45
C TYR A 80 -3.43 5.00 7.67
N ILE A 81 -4.40 5.51 6.94
CA ILE A 81 -5.14 4.75 5.93
C ILE A 81 -4.36 4.83 4.62
N VAL A 82 -4.10 3.66 4.04
CA VAL A 82 -3.26 3.52 2.84
C VAL A 82 -4.06 2.81 1.76
N ARG A 83 -4.08 3.38 0.56
CA ARG A 83 -4.78 2.82 -0.59
C ARG A 83 -3.82 2.67 -1.77
N GLU A 84 -4.25 1.95 -2.81
CA GLU A 84 -3.46 1.80 -4.03
C GLU A 84 -3.07 3.15 -4.61
N GLY A 85 -1.87 3.24 -5.17
CA GLY A 85 -1.37 4.47 -5.78
C GLY A 85 -1.97 4.76 -7.15
N PHE A 86 -1.35 5.70 -7.85
CA PHE A 86 -1.80 6.16 -9.17
C PHE A 86 -1.09 5.44 -10.33
N GLY A 87 -0.21 4.48 -10.02
CA GLY A 87 0.55 3.77 -11.05
C GLY A 87 1.82 4.46 -11.51
N PHE A 88 2.36 5.39 -10.71
CA PHE A 88 3.64 6.06 -11.00
C PHE A 88 4.87 5.21 -10.67
N GLY A 89 4.68 3.91 -10.52
CA GLY A 89 5.68 2.95 -10.11
C GLY A 89 5.20 2.22 -8.85
N THR A 90 6.11 1.94 -7.94
CA THR A 90 5.74 1.34 -6.65
C THR A 90 5.27 2.45 -5.71
N ASP A 91 4.02 2.81 -5.81
CA ASP A 91 3.44 3.94 -5.07
C ASP A 91 2.16 3.56 -4.34
N LEU A 92 1.91 4.29 -3.24
CA LEU A 92 0.73 4.15 -2.39
C LEU A 92 0.17 5.54 -2.07
N ARG A 93 -1.16 5.64 -2.03
CA ARG A 93 -1.83 6.86 -1.55
C ARG A 93 -2.00 6.77 -0.05
N VAL A 94 -1.66 7.83 0.66
CA VAL A 94 -1.75 7.88 2.12
C VAL A 94 -2.64 9.03 2.55
N TYR A 95 -3.64 8.69 3.35
CA TYR A 95 -4.59 9.66 3.91
C TYR A 95 -4.08 10.11 5.27
N GLU A 96 -4.21 11.40 5.55
CA GLU A 96 -3.96 11.92 6.89
C GLU A 96 -4.93 11.26 7.88
N ARG A 97 -4.52 11.11 9.13
CA ARG A 97 -5.35 10.47 10.16
C ARG A 97 -6.70 11.18 10.28
N GLY A 98 -7.78 10.41 10.21
CA GLY A 98 -9.14 10.92 10.30
C GLY A 98 -9.74 11.47 9.01
N ASP A 99 -9.00 11.52 7.92
CA ASP A 99 -9.47 12.10 6.65
C ASP A 99 -10.22 11.11 5.76
N TYR A 100 -9.92 9.82 5.88
CA TYR A 100 -10.56 8.81 5.03
C TYR A 100 -11.99 8.53 5.49
N PRO A 101 -12.95 8.38 4.58
CA PRO A 101 -12.90 8.60 3.13
C PRO A 101 -13.29 10.03 2.68
N LYS A 102 -13.59 10.92 3.60
CA LYS A 102 -14.20 12.23 3.32
C LYS A 102 -13.27 13.21 2.59
N LYS A 103 -11.99 13.15 2.89
CA LYS A 103 -10.98 14.01 2.26
C LYS A 103 -10.07 13.19 1.37
N PRO A 104 -9.50 13.79 0.31
CA PRO A 104 -8.56 13.08 -0.55
C PRO A 104 -7.25 12.74 0.17
N ALA A 105 -6.51 11.79 -0.36
CA ALA A 105 -5.20 11.43 0.16
C ALA A 105 -4.25 12.63 0.09
N LYS A 106 -3.53 12.87 1.18
CA LYS A 106 -2.57 13.97 1.28
C LYS A 106 -1.23 13.64 0.65
N TYR A 107 -0.79 12.39 0.79
CA TYR A 107 0.55 11.96 0.36
C TYR A 107 0.47 10.89 -0.70
N VAL A 108 1.48 10.88 -1.56
CA VAL A 108 1.81 9.72 -2.39
C VAL A 108 3.21 9.26 -2.00
N VAL A 109 3.29 8.02 -1.53
CA VAL A 109 4.55 7.43 -1.06
C VAL A 109 5.09 6.52 -2.14
N PHE A 110 6.31 6.77 -2.57
CA PHE A 110 7.04 5.95 -3.54
C PHE A 110 8.09 5.13 -2.85
N ALA A 111 8.17 3.86 -3.21
CA ALA A 111 9.28 3.03 -2.78
C ALA A 111 10.48 3.23 -3.70
N LEU A 112 11.65 3.50 -3.12
CA LEU A 112 12.91 3.32 -3.80
C LEU A 112 13.47 1.97 -3.37
N ASP A 113 13.62 1.08 -4.35
CA ASP A 113 14.31 -0.17 -4.16
C ASP A 113 15.70 -0.05 -4.77
N GLU A 114 16.73 -0.47 -4.03
CA GLU A 114 18.14 -0.37 -4.44
C GLU A 114 18.45 -1.08 -5.77
N GLY A 115 17.52 -1.88 -6.29
CA GLY A 115 17.69 -2.62 -7.54
C GLY A 115 16.99 -2.00 -8.76
N ILE A 116 16.24 -0.91 -8.61
CA ILE A 116 15.49 -0.32 -9.71
C ILE A 116 16.09 1.05 -10.03
N GLU A 117 16.91 1.09 -11.07
CA GLU A 117 17.32 2.35 -11.69
C GLU A 117 16.11 2.97 -12.41
N LYS A 118 15.26 3.63 -11.69
CA LYS A 118 14.34 4.57 -12.31
C LYS A 118 15.11 5.83 -12.63
N GLY A 119 15.11 6.22 -13.89
CA GLY A 119 15.72 7.47 -14.30
C GLY A 119 15.20 8.63 -13.47
N MET A 120 16.07 9.53 -13.07
CA MET A 120 15.73 10.75 -12.33
C MET A 120 14.64 11.57 -13.02
N GLY A 121 14.52 11.46 -14.36
CA GLY A 121 13.48 12.12 -15.14
C GLY A 121 12.07 11.65 -14.84
N ASP A 122 11.88 10.33 -14.59
CA ASP A 122 10.58 9.77 -14.26
C ASP A 122 10.13 10.21 -12.87
N LEU A 123 11.06 10.30 -11.92
CA LEU A 123 10.75 10.80 -10.59
C LEU A 123 10.35 12.27 -10.61
N GLN A 124 11.07 13.13 -11.35
CA GLN A 124 10.73 14.54 -11.52
C GLN A 124 9.34 14.72 -12.11
N LYS A 125 9.01 13.95 -13.16
CA LYS A 125 7.71 13.99 -13.81
C LYS A 125 6.58 13.62 -12.84
N SER A 126 6.77 12.56 -12.07
CA SER A 126 5.80 12.09 -11.08
C SER A 126 5.60 13.14 -9.97
N VAL A 127 6.68 13.73 -9.47
CA VAL A 127 6.60 14.79 -8.45
C VAL A 127 5.83 16.01 -8.96
N LYS A 128 6.05 16.42 -10.22
CA LYS A 128 5.30 17.51 -10.86
C LYS A 128 3.80 17.22 -10.92
N GLU A 129 3.44 16.01 -11.34
CA GLU A 129 2.04 15.62 -11.44
C GLU A 129 1.36 15.60 -10.09
N MET A 130 2.05 15.17 -9.06
CA MET A 130 1.53 15.19 -7.69
C MET A 130 1.32 16.58 -7.16
N ALA A 131 2.26 17.48 -7.40
CA ALA A 131 2.11 18.88 -7.03
C ALA A 131 0.87 19.50 -7.69
N LYS A 132 0.59 19.16 -8.95
CA LYS A 132 -0.63 19.60 -9.66
C LYS A 132 -1.90 19.02 -9.03
N MET A 133 -1.84 17.85 -8.46
CA MET A 133 -2.96 17.20 -7.76
C MET A 133 -3.12 17.68 -6.32
N GLY A 134 -2.26 18.58 -5.85
CA GLY A 134 -2.26 19.07 -4.47
C GLY A 134 -1.76 18.04 -3.46
N LYS A 135 -0.95 17.09 -3.88
CA LYS A 135 -0.45 16.01 -3.03
C LYS A 135 1.05 16.17 -2.76
N GLU A 136 1.47 15.73 -1.60
CA GLU A 136 2.88 15.71 -1.23
C GLU A 136 3.53 14.39 -1.63
N ALA A 137 4.69 14.47 -2.26
CA ALA A 137 5.48 13.31 -2.65
C ALA A 137 6.43 12.90 -1.52
N ILE A 138 6.37 11.65 -1.13
CA ILE A 138 7.21 11.06 -0.10
C ILE A 138 7.97 9.88 -0.71
N ILE A 139 9.27 9.80 -0.46
CA ILE A 139 10.07 8.63 -0.83
C ILE A 139 10.27 7.77 0.40
N ALA A 140 9.94 6.48 0.27
CA ALA A 140 10.17 5.48 1.30
C ALA A 140 11.39 4.63 0.93
N VAL A 141 12.35 4.54 1.84
CA VAL A 141 13.55 3.72 1.69
C VAL A 141 13.56 2.66 2.77
N ILE A 142 13.66 1.40 2.37
CA ILE A 142 13.76 0.29 3.30
C ILE A 142 15.25 0.03 3.58
N GLU A 143 15.65 0.21 4.82
CA GLU A 143 17.01 -0.05 5.27
C GLU A 143 17.29 -1.55 5.41
N ARG A 144 18.57 -1.91 5.49
CA ARG A 144 19.02 -3.30 5.69
C ARG A 144 18.39 -4.00 6.89
N ARG A 145 18.05 -3.24 7.94
CA ARG A 145 17.38 -3.76 9.15
C ARG A 145 15.88 -3.94 8.98
N GLY A 146 15.33 -3.57 7.82
CA GLY A 146 13.90 -3.63 7.55
C GLY A 146 13.12 -2.41 8.05
N GLU A 147 13.77 -1.39 8.57
CA GLU A 147 13.15 -0.12 8.93
C GLU A 147 12.88 0.72 7.69
N VAL A 148 11.77 1.45 7.71
CA VAL A 148 11.40 2.34 6.60
C VAL A 148 11.68 3.78 6.99
N ILE A 149 12.45 4.48 6.17
CA ILE A 149 12.75 5.90 6.33
C ILE A 149 12.02 6.65 5.23
N TYR A 150 11.36 7.75 5.61
CA TYR A 150 10.59 8.58 4.70
C TYR A 150 11.26 9.93 4.47
N TYR A 151 11.35 10.32 3.21
CA TYR A 151 11.91 11.61 2.81
C TYR A 151 10.85 12.40 2.06
N LYS A 152 10.62 13.64 2.47
CA LYS A 152 9.74 14.53 1.73
C LYS A 152 10.49 15.07 0.51
N VAL A 153 9.84 14.98 -0.65
CA VAL A 153 10.41 15.48 -1.91
C VAL A 153 9.65 16.72 -2.34
N SER A 154 10.36 17.79 -2.55
CA SER A 154 9.79 19.01 -3.07
C SER A 154 10.72 19.64 -4.12
N ARG A 155 10.12 20.42 -5.02
CA ARG A 155 10.88 21.13 -6.04
C ARG A 155 11.52 22.38 -5.40
N ALA A 156 12.85 22.44 -5.44
CA ALA A 156 13.55 23.65 -5.04
C ALA A 156 13.37 24.72 -6.12
N ARG A 157 13.06 25.94 -5.68
CA ARG A 157 13.06 27.13 -6.54
C ARG A 157 14.18 28.04 -6.09
N PHE A 158 15.12 28.23 -6.98
CA PHE A 158 16.20 29.17 -6.80
C PHE A 158 15.93 30.44 -7.60
#